data_778a8a6a5211ad48200b18a29909912a
#
_entry.id   778a8a6a5211ad48200b18a29909912a
#
_cell.length_a   1.000
_cell.length_b   1.000
_cell.length_c   1.000
_cell.angle_alpha   90.00
_cell.angle_beta   90.00
_cell.angle_gamma   90.00
#
_symmetry.space_group_name_H-M   'P 1'
#
loop_
_entity.id
_entity.type
_entity.pdbx_description
1 polymer ?
#
loop_
_entity_poly.entity_id
_entity_poly.type
_entity_poly.pdbx_seq_one_letter_code
_entity_poly.pdbx_strand_id
1 'polypeptide(L)'
;DMESIDTIKEGSKGKNLKLTVDLAFQTGVESILKNYFTAELAAGNATYSEGTYAIAMNPETGAILAMAGLKHDVKTGELSSNSLGTVTDIVVPGSVVKGATLTSGWANGAISGNQTLTDQPIVFGQDTKAITSWFTHFGNRDITALEALEYSSNTYMVQLALKMMGMTYTPNMTVNLKNLDSSMEKLRTTFAEYGLGTKTGIDLPTESQGYIPKDFTFANYLTNAFGQFDNYTPLQLA
;
A
#
# COMPACT_ATOMS: atom_id res chain seq x y z
N ASP A 1 -41.11 46.86 -26.12
CA ASP A 1 -41.12 47.05 -24.67
C ASP A 1 -40.37 45.88 -24.04
N MET A 2 -39.22 46.21 -23.43
CA MET A 2 -38.52 45.22 -22.61
C MET A 2 -39.29 45.09 -21.31
N GLU A 3 -39.84 43.90 -21.07
CA GLU A 3 -40.36 43.55 -19.73
C GLU A 3 -39.23 43.61 -18.71
N SER A 4 -39.52 44.13 -17.52
CA SER A 4 -38.54 44.24 -16.44
C SER A 4 -38.02 42.85 -16.04
N ILE A 5 -36.73 42.69 -15.98
CA ILE A 5 -36.12 41.47 -15.45
C ILE A 5 -36.17 41.58 -13.92
N ASP A 6 -37.05 40.84 -13.31
CA ASP A 6 -37.07 40.71 -11.84
C ASP A 6 -35.92 39.81 -11.37
N THR A 7 -35.04 40.32 -10.52
CA THR A 7 -34.01 39.55 -9.87
C THR A 7 -34.65 38.69 -8.79
N ILE A 8 -34.79 37.38 -9.05
CA ILE A 8 -35.43 36.43 -8.12
C ILE A 8 -34.55 36.18 -6.89
N LYS A 9 -33.23 36.31 -7.02
CA LYS A 9 -32.25 36.20 -5.95
C LYS A 9 -30.98 36.95 -6.29
N GLU A 10 -30.53 37.79 -5.37
CA GLU A 10 -29.23 38.43 -5.52
C GLU A 10 -28.10 37.40 -5.50
N GLY A 11 -27.16 37.53 -6.43
CA GLY A 11 -25.96 36.71 -6.45
C GLY A 11 -25.08 37.01 -5.23
N SER A 12 -24.50 35.99 -4.62
CA SER A 12 -23.49 36.16 -3.59
C SER A 12 -22.11 35.79 -4.12
N LYS A 13 -21.07 36.51 -3.67
CA LYS A 13 -19.70 36.18 -4.01
C LYS A 13 -19.38 34.76 -3.52
N GLY A 14 -18.79 33.93 -4.38
CA GLY A 14 -18.29 32.60 -3.99
C GLY A 14 -17.23 32.68 -2.87
N LYS A 15 -17.10 31.63 -2.11
CA LYS A 15 -16.04 31.50 -1.09
C LYS A 15 -14.68 31.26 -1.74
N ASN A 16 -13.62 31.78 -1.15
CA ASN A 16 -12.25 31.46 -1.56
C ASN A 16 -11.91 30.04 -1.09
N LEU A 17 -11.21 29.29 -1.94
CA LEU A 17 -10.59 28.01 -1.58
C LEU A 17 -9.10 28.26 -1.36
N LYS A 18 -8.60 27.89 -0.17
CA LYS A 18 -7.17 27.92 0.16
C LYS A 18 -6.69 26.48 0.24
N LEU A 19 -5.76 26.10 -0.64
CA LEU A 19 -5.13 24.79 -0.64
C LEU A 19 -3.91 24.77 0.29
N THR A 20 -3.53 23.57 0.75
CA THR A 20 -2.28 23.33 1.50
C THR A 20 -1.10 23.11 0.54
N VAL A 21 -1.37 22.86 -0.74
CA VAL A 21 -0.35 22.66 -1.78
C VAL A 21 0.43 23.94 -2.02
N ASP A 22 1.76 23.86 -1.97
CA ASP A 22 2.67 24.92 -2.41
C ASP A 22 2.97 24.76 -3.91
N LEU A 23 2.65 25.76 -4.71
CA LEU A 23 2.74 25.67 -6.16
C LEU A 23 4.18 25.44 -6.67
N ALA A 24 5.17 26.12 -6.06
CA ALA A 24 6.56 25.97 -6.46
C ALA A 24 7.08 24.56 -6.11
N PHE A 25 6.72 24.07 -4.94
CA PHE A 25 7.06 22.73 -4.51
C PHE A 25 6.36 21.66 -5.37
N GLN A 26 5.06 21.82 -5.64
CA GLN A 26 4.28 20.94 -6.54
C GLN A 26 4.95 20.81 -7.91
N THR A 27 5.28 21.95 -8.54
CA THR A 27 5.94 21.98 -9.86
C THR A 27 7.31 21.31 -9.84
N GLY A 28 8.06 21.50 -8.74
CA GLY A 28 9.33 20.81 -8.52
C GLY A 28 9.17 19.28 -8.44
N VAL A 29 8.22 18.81 -7.66
CA VAL A 29 7.92 17.38 -7.50
C VAL A 29 7.46 16.76 -8.84
N GLU A 30 6.57 17.44 -9.58
CA GLU A 30 6.12 16.98 -10.90
C GLU A 30 7.28 16.85 -11.89
N SER A 31 8.18 17.83 -11.89
CA SER A 31 9.36 17.84 -12.78
C SER A 31 10.32 16.71 -12.44
N ILE A 32 10.60 16.49 -11.16
CA ILE A 32 11.45 15.38 -10.68
C ILE A 32 10.81 14.04 -11.07
N LEU A 33 9.52 13.84 -10.75
CA LEU A 33 8.80 12.61 -11.05
C LEU A 33 8.87 12.29 -12.56
N LYS A 34 8.59 13.26 -13.41
CA LYS A 34 8.63 13.11 -14.86
C LYS A 34 10.02 12.74 -15.36
N ASN A 35 11.05 13.45 -14.89
CA ASN A 35 12.43 13.22 -15.34
C ASN A 35 12.90 11.82 -14.96
N TYR A 36 12.71 11.38 -13.72
CA TYR A 36 13.12 10.05 -13.27
C TYR A 36 12.31 8.96 -13.96
N PHE A 37 10.99 9.10 -14.06
CA PHE A 37 10.17 8.08 -14.71
C PHE A 37 10.51 7.93 -16.19
N THR A 38 10.76 9.03 -16.90
CA THR A 38 11.21 8.99 -18.30
C THR A 38 12.57 8.28 -18.43
N ALA A 39 13.50 8.51 -17.49
CA ALA A 39 14.79 7.83 -17.49
C ALA A 39 14.64 6.32 -17.25
N GLU A 40 13.79 5.90 -16.29
CA GLU A 40 13.53 4.48 -16.02
C GLU A 40 12.84 3.77 -17.18
N LEU A 41 11.91 4.45 -17.87
CA LEU A 41 11.31 3.93 -19.10
C LEU A 41 12.36 3.75 -20.20
N ALA A 42 13.23 4.74 -20.42
CA ALA A 42 14.31 4.67 -21.41
C ALA A 42 15.33 3.57 -21.09
N ALA A 43 15.58 3.31 -19.79
CA ALA A 43 16.45 2.23 -19.34
C ALA A 43 15.80 0.83 -19.42
N GLY A 44 14.50 0.75 -19.72
CA GLY A 44 13.74 -0.50 -19.77
C GLY A 44 13.31 -1.04 -18.40
N ASN A 45 13.57 -0.31 -17.30
CA ASN A 45 13.26 -0.75 -15.94
C ASN A 45 11.74 -0.62 -15.60
N ALA A 46 11.02 0.24 -16.31
CA ALA A 46 9.63 0.55 -16.04
C ALA A 46 8.69 0.26 -17.22
N THR A 47 9.08 -0.59 -18.16
CA THR A 47 8.36 -0.85 -19.42
C THR A 47 6.88 -1.20 -19.23
N TYR A 48 6.55 -1.93 -18.17
CA TYR A 48 5.18 -2.37 -17.86
C TYR A 48 4.50 -1.55 -16.78
N SER A 49 5.13 -0.48 -16.28
CA SER A 49 4.53 0.40 -15.28
C SER A 49 3.48 1.31 -15.93
N GLU A 50 2.24 1.23 -15.48
CA GLU A 50 1.12 2.03 -15.99
C GLU A 50 1.09 3.46 -15.44
N GLY A 51 1.93 3.77 -14.44
CA GLY A 51 2.05 5.09 -13.86
C GLY A 51 3.04 5.16 -12.72
N THR A 52 3.24 6.37 -12.21
CA THR A 52 4.07 6.65 -11.04
C THR A 52 3.49 7.83 -10.26
N TYR A 53 3.70 7.85 -8.94
CA TYR A 53 3.08 8.82 -8.05
C TYR A 53 4.10 9.32 -7.03
N ALA A 54 3.92 10.59 -6.61
CA ALA A 54 4.66 11.18 -5.51
C ALA A 54 3.73 12.05 -4.66
N ILE A 55 3.76 11.86 -3.35
CA ILE A 55 2.98 12.60 -2.37
C ILE A 55 3.95 13.12 -1.32
N ALA A 56 3.82 14.41 -0.99
CA ALA A 56 4.50 15.01 0.14
C ALA A 56 3.47 15.52 1.13
N MET A 57 3.58 15.09 2.37
CA MET A 57 2.65 15.42 3.45
C MET A 57 3.43 15.90 4.68
N ASN A 58 2.86 16.88 5.39
CA ASN A 58 3.36 17.26 6.70
C ASN A 58 2.87 16.22 7.73
N PRO A 59 3.76 15.48 8.41
CA PRO A 59 3.37 14.40 9.30
C PRO A 59 2.71 14.89 10.59
N GLU A 60 2.90 16.16 10.97
CA GLU A 60 2.31 16.73 12.18
C GLU A 60 0.87 17.20 11.98
N THR A 61 0.55 17.66 10.76
CA THR A 61 -0.74 18.29 10.45
C THR A 61 -1.60 17.51 9.48
N GLY A 62 -1.03 16.51 8.77
CA GLY A 62 -1.67 15.81 7.67
C GLY A 62 -1.84 16.67 6.41
N ALA A 63 -1.31 17.92 6.39
CA ALA A 63 -1.45 18.80 5.24
C ALA A 63 -0.69 18.26 4.03
N ILE A 64 -1.37 18.11 2.90
CA ILE A 64 -0.76 17.74 1.63
C ILE A 64 0.00 18.94 1.07
N LEU A 65 1.29 18.78 0.86
CA LEU A 65 2.19 19.81 0.32
C LEU A 65 2.36 19.67 -1.19
N ALA A 66 2.36 18.44 -1.71
CA ALA A 66 2.35 18.14 -3.13
C ALA A 66 1.69 16.79 -3.39
N MET A 67 1.02 16.67 -4.54
CA MET A 67 0.43 15.45 -5.09
C MET A 67 0.73 15.40 -6.58
N ALA A 68 1.63 14.53 -7.02
CA ALA A 68 2.00 14.37 -8.40
C ALA A 68 1.74 12.94 -8.88
N GLY A 69 1.30 12.79 -10.11
CA GLY A 69 1.09 11.51 -10.75
C GLY A 69 1.28 11.61 -12.25
N LEU A 70 1.82 10.54 -12.83
CA LEU A 70 1.93 10.33 -14.26
C LEU A 70 1.28 9.01 -14.61
N LYS A 71 0.51 9.02 -15.69
CA LYS A 71 -0.01 7.83 -16.35
C LYS A 71 0.86 7.50 -17.55
N HIS A 72 1.15 6.23 -17.74
CA HIS A 72 1.89 5.71 -18.89
C HIS A 72 1.01 4.73 -19.66
N ASP A 73 0.78 5.00 -20.92
CA ASP A 73 0.17 4.02 -21.82
C ASP A 73 1.25 3.05 -22.30
N VAL A 74 1.21 1.82 -21.76
CA VAL A 74 2.21 0.79 -22.04
C VAL A 74 2.25 0.39 -23.51
N LYS A 75 1.16 0.64 -24.30
CA LYS A 75 1.10 0.28 -25.71
C LYS A 75 1.67 1.37 -26.61
N THR A 76 1.38 2.62 -26.30
CA THR A 76 1.80 3.78 -27.11
C THR A 76 3.07 4.44 -26.59
N GLY A 77 3.42 4.23 -25.31
CA GLY A 77 4.50 4.92 -24.62
C GLY A 77 4.15 6.35 -24.20
N GLU A 78 2.90 6.77 -24.35
CA GLU A 78 2.46 8.13 -24.02
C GLU A 78 2.45 8.37 -22.51
N LEU A 79 2.97 9.53 -22.09
CA LEU A 79 2.91 10.01 -20.71
C LEU A 79 1.93 11.17 -20.60
N SER A 80 1.04 11.10 -19.62
CA SER A 80 0.09 12.17 -19.30
C SER A 80 0.07 12.46 -17.78
N SER A 81 -0.32 13.69 -17.40
CA SER A 81 -0.48 14.05 -15.99
C SER A 81 -1.66 13.29 -15.37
N ASN A 82 -1.47 12.77 -14.16
CA ASN A 82 -2.47 12.00 -13.42
C ASN A 82 -2.38 12.25 -11.90
N SER A 83 -2.37 13.51 -11.48
CA SER A 83 -2.28 13.84 -10.04
C SER A 83 -3.47 13.30 -9.24
N LEU A 84 -4.68 13.22 -9.81
CA LEU A 84 -5.83 12.58 -9.16
C LEU A 84 -5.67 11.08 -9.00
N GLY A 85 -4.81 10.42 -9.78
CA GLY A 85 -4.45 9.02 -9.60
C GLY A 85 -3.87 8.70 -8.22
N THR A 86 -3.33 9.70 -7.53
CA THR A 86 -2.86 9.54 -6.14
C THR A 86 -3.98 9.13 -5.16
N VAL A 87 -5.23 9.43 -5.48
CA VAL A 87 -6.42 9.11 -4.65
C VAL A 87 -7.40 8.14 -5.32
N THR A 88 -7.28 7.92 -6.63
CA THR A 88 -8.21 7.07 -7.39
C THR A 88 -7.60 5.77 -7.87
N ASP A 89 -6.32 5.78 -8.22
CA ASP A 89 -5.65 4.59 -8.73
C ASP A 89 -5.22 3.69 -7.57
N ILE A 90 -5.17 2.40 -7.84
CA ILE A 90 -4.80 1.41 -6.83
C ILE A 90 -3.53 0.69 -7.27
N VAL A 91 -2.66 0.46 -6.31
CA VAL A 91 -1.38 -0.21 -6.52
C VAL A 91 -1.19 -1.35 -5.52
N VAL A 92 -0.45 -2.36 -5.93
CA VAL A 92 0.04 -3.40 -5.02
C VAL A 92 1.09 -2.76 -4.10
N PRO A 93 0.87 -2.72 -2.78
CA PRO A 93 1.72 -1.96 -1.89
C PRO A 93 3.12 -2.54 -1.72
N GLY A 94 3.25 -3.86 -1.79
CA GLY A 94 4.51 -4.54 -1.50
C GLY A 94 4.93 -4.37 -0.04
N SER A 95 6.24 -4.37 0.17
CA SER A 95 6.85 -4.45 1.52
C SER A 95 6.57 -3.29 2.45
N VAL A 96 5.99 -2.18 1.98
CA VAL A 96 5.65 -1.04 2.85
C VAL A 96 4.65 -1.41 3.94
N VAL A 97 3.79 -2.42 3.72
CA VAL A 97 2.81 -2.88 4.71
C VAL A 97 3.42 -3.69 5.86
N LYS A 98 4.68 -4.10 5.78
CA LYS A 98 5.31 -4.99 6.78
C LYS A 98 5.37 -4.37 8.17
N GLY A 99 5.47 -3.06 8.28
CA GLY A 99 5.33 -2.36 9.57
C GLY A 99 3.97 -2.61 10.21
N ALA A 100 2.89 -2.46 9.44
CA ALA A 100 1.54 -2.74 9.91
C ALA A 100 1.33 -4.25 10.19
N THR A 101 1.95 -5.14 9.42
CA THR A 101 1.92 -6.59 9.69
C THR A 101 2.58 -6.94 11.02
N LEU A 102 3.74 -6.35 11.33
CA LEU A 102 4.39 -6.51 12.64
C LEU A 102 3.51 -5.99 13.77
N THR A 103 2.94 -4.80 13.61
CA THR A 103 1.99 -4.23 14.59
C THR A 103 0.83 -5.19 14.82
N SER A 104 0.26 -5.77 13.77
CA SER A 104 -0.80 -6.78 13.90
C SER A 104 -0.31 -8.01 14.66
N GLY A 105 0.93 -8.45 14.40
CA GLY A 105 1.56 -9.57 15.13
C GLY A 105 1.66 -9.32 16.62
N TRP A 106 2.09 -8.13 17.05
CA TRP A 106 2.14 -7.74 18.46
C TRP A 106 0.76 -7.59 19.07
N ALA A 107 -0.15 -6.86 18.40
CA ALA A 107 -1.50 -6.60 18.89
C ALA A 107 -2.31 -7.89 19.12
N ASN A 108 -2.04 -8.92 18.33
CA ASN A 108 -2.74 -10.21 18.41
C ASN A 108 -1.92 -11.32 19.14
N GLY A 109 -0.82 -10.96 19.79
CA GLY A 109 -0.03 -11.90 20.59
C GLY A 109 0.71 -12.97 19.77
N ALA A 110 0.89 -12.76 18.47
CA ALA A 110 1.65 -13.66 17.61
C ALA A 110 3.15 -13.62 17.91
N ILE A 111 3.64 -12.45 18.30
CA ILE A 111 5.00 -12.22 18.80
C ILE A 111 4.99 -11.27 19.99
N SER A 112 6.10 -11.24 20.74
CA SER A 112 6.34 -10.30 21.84
C SER A 112 7.73 -9.66 21.70
N GLY A 113 7.82 -8.37 22.01
CA GLY A 113 9.08 -7.62 21.92
C GLY A 113 9.78 -7.78 20.58
N ASN A 114 11.11 -7.83 20.59
CA ASN A 114 11.92 -8.04 19.39
C ASN A 114 12.19 -9.53 19.14
N GLN A 115 11.12 -10.33 19.06
CA GLN A 115 11.22 -11.79 18.96
C GLN A 115 12.00 -12.25 17.73
N THR A 116 12.87 -13.23 17.91
CA THR A 116 13.63 -13.90 16.85
C THR A 116 12.81 -15.03 16.24
N LEU A 117 12.79 -15.11 14.91
CA LEU A 117 12.30 -16.25 14.13
C LEU A 117 13.35 -16.61 13.07
N THR A 118 13.35 -17.86 12.63
CA THR A 118 14.25 -18.29 11.55
C THR A 118 13.66 -17.91 10.19
N ASP A 119 14.34 -17.03 9.44
CA ASP A 119 14.05 -16.85 8.01
C ASP A 119 14.50 -18.09 7.26
N GLN A 120 13.56 -18.75 6.60
CA GLN A 120 13.76 -20.00 5.88
C GLN A 120 12.69 -20.13 4.79
N PRO A 121 12.91 -20.96 3.75
CA PRO A 121 11.86 -21.25 2.78
C PRO A 121 10.60 -21.79 3.45
N ILE A 122 9.44 -21.21 3.17
CA ILE A 122 8.15 -21.66 3.70
C ILE A 122 7.48 -22.54 2.64
N VAL A 123 7.28 -23.81 2.96
CA VAL A 123 6.71 -24.83 2.06
C VAL A 123 5.59 -25.55 2.77
N PHE A 124 4.41 -25.69 2.13
CA PHE A 124 3.21 -26.33 2.67
C PHE A 124 2.88 -27.69 2.02
N GLY A 125 3.65 -28.13 1.05
CA GLY A 125 3.44 -29.39 0.35
C GLY A 125 4.49 -29.61 -0.73
N GLN A 126 4.55 -30.85 -1.25
CA GLN A 126 5.64 -31.24 -2.17
C GLN A 126 5.65 -30.46 -3.48
N ASP A 127 4.48 -29.98 -3.97
CA ASP A 127 4.35 -29.31 -5.26
C ASP A 127 4.08 -27.80 -5.13
N THR A 128 4.22 -27.22 -3.93
CA THR A 128 4.02 -25.79 -3.73
C THR A 128 5.33 -25.04 -3.88
N LYS A 129 5.28 -23.90 -4.63
CA LYS A 129 6.42 -22.99 -4.70
C LYS A 129 6.70 -22.42 -3.31
N ALA A 130 7.95 -22.53 -2.86
CA ALA A 130 8.37 -21.96 -1.59
C ALA A 130 8.18 -20.44 -1.58
N ILE A 131 7.67 -19.90 -0.47
CA ILE A 131 7.75 -18.46 -0.18
C ILE A 131 9.13 -18.20 0.44
N THR A 132 9.85 -17.22 -0.10
CA THR A 132 11.21 -16.88 0.31
C THR A 132 11.37 -15.38 0.49
N SER A 133 12.35 -14.98 1.29
CA SER A 133 12.91 -13.63 1.30
C SER A 133 14.00 -13.51 0.23
N TRP A 134 14.36 -12.30 -0.17
CA TRP A 134 15.38 -12.10 -1.22
C TRP A 134 16.74 -12.68 -0.84
N PHE A 135 17.04 -12.77 0.45
CA PHE A 135 18.31 -13.28 0.98
C PHE A 135 18.26 -14.77 1.41
N THR A 136 17.10 -15.44 1.32
CA THR A 136 16.95 -16.86 1.74
C THR A 136 17.90 -17.81 0.98
N HIS A 137 18.35 -17.41 -0.22
CA HIS A 137 19.33 -18.20 -1.01
C HIS A 137 20.73 -18.29 -0.35
N PHE A 138 21.03 -17.43 0.64
CA PHE A 138 22.24 -17.52 1.44
C PHE A 138 22.14 -18.53 2.61
N GLY A 139 21.01 -19.19 2.75
CA GLY A 139 20.70 -20.15 3.83
C GLY A 139 19.74 -19.59 4.87
N ASN A 140 19.30 -20.45 5.77
CA ASN A 140 18.45 -20.08 6.88
C ASN A 140 19.18 -19.12 7.84
N ARG A 141 18.46 -18.13 8.35
CA ARG A 141 19.03 -17.12 9.24
C ARG A 141 18.04 -16.75 10.34
N ASP A 142 18.49 -16.77 11.58
CA ASP A 142 17.72 -16.22 12.70
C ASP A 142 17.75 -14.70 12.65
N ILE A 143 16.57 -14.09 12.61
CA ILE A 143 16.39 -12.63 12.55
C ILE A 143 15.34 -12.19 13.56
N THR A 144 15.56 -11.03 14.13
CA THR A 144 14.62 -10.36 15.03
C THR A 144 13.51 -9.65 14.24
N ALA A 145 12.46 -9.18 14.94
CA ALA A 145 11.39 -8.40 14.33
C ALA A 145 11.91 -7.11 13.64
N LEU A 146 12.88 -6.42 14.24
CA LEU A 146 13.53 -5.24 13.66
C LEU A 146 14.33 -5.60 12.41
N GLU A 147 15.14 -6.64 12.46
CA GLU A 147 15.89 -7.13 11.30
C GLU A 147 14.96 -7.62 10.18
N ALA A 148 13.77 -8.14 10.52
CA ALA A 148 12.77 -8.52 9.53
C ALA A 148 12.24 -7.32 8.73
N LEU A 149 12.16 -6.13 9.33
CA LEU A 149 11.89 -4.88 8.60
C LEU A 149 13.12 -4.40 7.84
N GLU A 150 14.28 -4.35 8.48
CA GLU A 150 15.54 -3.90 7.87
C GLU A 150 15.88 -4.69 6.61
N TYR A 151 15.77 -6.02 6.66
CA TYR A 151 16.04 -6.89 5.52
C TYR A 151 14.81 -7.18 4.65
N SER A 152 13.67 -6.61 5.01
CA SER A 152 12.41 -6.83 4.29
C SER A 152 12.05 -8.32 4.13
N SER A 153 12.09 -9.09 5.22
CA SER A 153 11.80 -10.52 5.23
C SER A 153 10.34 -10.81 4.90
N ASN A 154 10.10 -11.60 3.86
CA ASN A 154 8.76 -12.12 3.55
C ASN A 154 8.40 -13.28 4.48
N THR A 155 9.36 -14.15 4.76
CA THR A 155 9.08 -15.38 5.51
C THR A 155 8.82 -15.10 6.98
N TYR A 156 9.40 -14.04 7.55
CA TYR A 156 9.05 -13.57 8.90
C TYR A 156 7.57 -13.16 8.95
N MET A 157 7.09 -12.36 7.96
CA MET A 157 5.70 -11.91 7.90
C MET A 157 4.73 -13.07 7.69
N VAL A 158 5.09 -14.07 6.88
CA VAL A 158 4.30 -15.31 6.71
C VAL A 158 4.20 -16.08 8.01
N GLN A 159 5.30 -16.21 8.78
CA GLN A 159 5.27 -16.86 10.07
C GLN A 159 4.41 -16.11 11.09
N LEU A 160 4.39 -14.75 11.05
CA LEU A 160 3.44 -13.96 11.84
C LEU A 160 1.99 -14.29 11.47
N ALA A 161 1.68 -14.33 10.18
CA ALA A 161 0.35 -14.69 9.69
C ALA A 161 -0.07 -16.08 10.20
N LEU A 162 0.81 -17.07 10.14
CA LEU A 162 0.56 -18.41 10.70
C LEU A 162 0.31 -18.37 12.21
N LYS A 163 1.14 -17.62 12.94
CA LYS A 163 0.99 -17.48 14.41
C LYS A 163 -0.34 -16.80 14.78
N MET A 164 -0.81 -15.83 14.00
CA MET A 164 -2.13 -15.23 14.19
C MET A 164 -3.27 -16.24 13.98
N MET A 165 -3.07 -17.26 13.12
CA MET A 165 -3.98 -18.39 12.96
C MET A 165 -3.86 -19.44 14.10
N GLY A 166 -2.90 -19.27 15.04
CA GLY A 166 -2.61 -20.23 16.11
C GLY A 166 -1.69 -21.35 15.68
N MET A 167 -0.92 -21.18 14.61
CA MET A 167 0.02 -22.20 14.11
C MET A 167 1.46 -21.71 14.17
N THR A 168 2.36 -22.64 14.43
CA THR A 168 3.81 -22.40 14.29
C THR A 168 4.30 -23.15 13.06
N TYR A 169 5.08 -22.46 12.22
CA TYR A 169 5.59 -23.07 11.00
C TYR A 169 6.54 -24.23 11.29
N THR A 170 6.30 -25.33 10.62
CA THR A 170 7.25 -26.43 10.43
C THR A 170 7.20 -26.89 8.98
N PRO A 171 8.32 -27.30 8.38
CA PRO A 171 8.34 -27.72 6.98
C PRO A 171 7.28 -28.79 6.67
N ASN A 172 6.55 -28.62 5.58
CA ASN A 172 5.47 -29.52 5.14
C ASN A 172 4.33 -29.73 6.14
N MET A 173 4.11 -28.78 7.06
CA MET A 173 3.02 -28.84 8.03
C MET A 173 1.64 -28.94 7.37
N THR A 174 0.72 -29.63 8.05
CA THR A 174 -0.70 -29.58 7.70
C THR A 174 -1.31 -28.27 8.18
N VAL A 175 -1.97 -27.54 7.29
CA VAL A 175 -2.60 -26.24 7.59
C VAL A 175 -4.01 -26.45 8.13
N ASN A 176 -4.33 -25.82 9.24
CA ASN A 176 -5.69 -25.73 9.78
C ASN A 176 -6.30 -24.38 9.43
N LEU A 177 -7.32 -24.38 8.58
CA LEU A 177 -7.97 -23.15 8.08
C LEU A 177 -9.06 -22.60 9.00
N LYS A 178 -9.32 -23.19 10.15
CA LYS A 178 -10.42 -22.79 11.06
C LYS A 178 -10.40 -21.28 11.39
N ASN A 179 -9.21 -20.72 11.56
CA ASN A 179 -9.05 -19.31 11.96
C ASN A 179 -8.65 -18.40 10.78
N LEU A 180 -8.78 -18.84 9.52
CA LEU A 180 -8.32 -18.08 8.37
C LEU A 180 -9.03 -16.72 8.25
N ASP A 181 -10.38 -16.72 8.26
CA ASP A 181 -11.17 -15.51 8.10
C ASP A 181 -10.93 -14.52 9.25
N SER A 182 -10.97 -14.99 10.49
CA SER A 182 -10.71 -14.14 11.66
C SER A 182 -9.28 -13.57 11.69
N SER A 183 -8.31 -14.30 11.16
CA SER A 183 -6.93 -13.82 11.10
C SER A 183 -6.71 -12.80 9.98
N MET A 184 -7.39 -12.96 8.84
CA MET A 184 -7.41 -11.94 7.80
C MET A 184 -8.08 -10.66 8.30
N GLU A 185 -9.20 -10.78 9.03
CA GLU A 185 -9.89 -9.64 9.63
C GLU A 185 -8.99 -8.88 10.60
N LYS A 186 -8.28 -9.58 11.48
CA LYS A 186 -7.29 -8.97 12.41
C LYS A 186 -6.19 -8.22 11.67
N LEU A 187 -5.64 -8.81 10.62
CA LEU A 187 -4.60 -8.18 9.80
C LEU A 187 -5.13 -6.90 9.14
N ARG A 188 -6.30 -6.97 8.51
CA ARG A 188 -6.95 -5.84 7.84
C ARG A 188 -7.41 -4.76 8.81
N THR A 189 -7.84 -5.12 10.01
CA THR A 189 -8.19 -4.15 11.07
C THR A 189 -6.96 -3.31 11.43
N THR A 190 -5.81 -3.94 11.64
CA THR A 190 -4.57 -3.19 11.90
C THR A 190 -4.16 -2.36 10.68
N PHE A 191 -4.29 -2.89 9.47
CA PHE A 191 -4.00 -2.13 8.25
C PHE A 191 -4.89 -0.88 8.14
N ALA A 192 -6.18 -0.98 8.51
CA ALA A 192 -7.10 0.14 8.52
C ALA A 192 -6.72 1.22 9.56
N GLU A 193 -6.11 0.85 10.69
CA GLU A 193 -5.55 1.79 11.68
C GLU A 193 -4.37 2.62 11.11
N TYR A 194 -3.70 2.09 10.10
CA TYR A 194 -2.68 2.80 9.30
C TYR A 194 -3.27 3.55 8.09
N GLY A 195 -4.60 3.58 7.95
CA GLY A 195 -5.28 4.23 6.81
C GLY A 195 -5.42 3.35 5.57
N LEU A 196 -4.88 2.13 5.57
CA LEU A 196 -4.91 1.22 4.43
C LEU A 196 -6.30 0.58 4.27
N GLY A 197 -6.90 0.69 3.08
CA GLY A 197 -8.22 0.14 2.81
C GLY A 197 -9.38 0.97 3.37
N THR A 198 -9.12 2.20 3.81
CA THR A 198 -10.13 3.15 4.29
C THR A 198 -10.04 4.46 3.53
N LYS A 199 -11.12 5.25 3.53
CA LYS A 199 -11.06 6.61 3.00
C LYS A 199 -10.19 7.48 3.91
N THR A 200 -9.28 8.26 3.32
CA THR A 200 -8.43 9.20 4.08
C THR A 200 -9.22 10.43 4.54
N GLY A 201 -10.36 10.71 3.90
CA GLY A 201 -11.17 11.90 4.16
C GLY A 201 -10.61 13.16 3.49
N ILE A 202 -9.72 13.01 2.50
CA ILE A 202 -9.28 14.15 1.69
C ILE A 202 -10.47 14.86 1.05
N ASP A 203 -10.47 16.18 1.05
CA ASP A 203 -11.56 17.01 0.52
C ASP A 203 -11.57 17.04 -1.03
N LEU A 204 -11.73 15.85 -1.62
CA LEU A 204 -11.88 15.64 -3.05
C LEU A 204 -13.16 14.83 -3.34
N PRO A 205 -13.85 15.10 -4.47
CA PRO A 205 -15.15 14.47 -4.77
C PRO A 205 -15.07 12.97 -5.02
N THR A 206 -13.91 12.47 -5.42
CA THR A 206 -13.68 11.05 -5.72
C THR A 206 -12.45 10.55 -5.00
N GLU A 207 -12.66 9.57 -4.13
CA GLU A 207 -11.58 8.89 -3.41
C GLU A 207 -11.86 7.39 -3.42
N SER A 208 -10.88 6.58 -3.80
CA SER A 208 -10.94 5.14 -3.73
C SER A 208 -10.58 4.66 -2.31
N GLN A 209 -11.27 3.62 -1.84
CA GLN A 209 -10.90 2.92 -0.60
C GLN A 209 -9.81 1.87 -0.81
N GLY A 210 -9.27 1.75 -2.04
CA GLY A 210 -8.45 0.60 -2.43
C GLY A 210 -9.30 -0.56 -2.96
N TYR A 211 -8.66 -1.67 -3.23
CA TYR A 211 -9.31 -2.92 -3.64
C TYR A 211 -9.03 -3.99 -2.59
N ILE A 212 -10.05 -4.31 -1.81
CA ILE A 212 -10.00 -5.27 -0.71
C ILE A 212 -10.95 -6.43 -1.05
N PRO A 213 -10.45 -7.50 -1.69
CA PRO A 213 -11.28 -8.62 -2.09
C PRO A 213 -11.96 -9.29 -0.88
N LYS A 214 -13.27 -9.56 -0.99
CA LYS A 214 -14.01 -10.28 0.05
C LYS A 214 -13.61 -11.75 0.07
N ASP A 215 -13.51 -12.34 -1.12
CA ASP A 215 -13.11 -13.73 -1.27
C ASP A 215 -11.58 -13.83 -1.36
N PHE A 216 -11.01 -14.73 -0.58
CA PHE A 216 -9.57 -14.96 -0.56
C PHE A 216 -9.25 -16.40 -0.16
N THR A 217 -8.08 -16.84 -0.52
CA THR A 217 -7.53 -18.15 -0.17
C THR A 217 -6.51 -18.04 0.96
N PHE A 218 -6.07 -19.16 1.49
CA PHE A 218 -4.95 -19.20 2.43
C PHE A 218 -3.68 -18.56 1.84
N ALA A 219 -3.37 -18.82 0.56
CA ALA A 219 -2.24 -18.21 -0.11
C ALA A 219 -2.38 -16.68 -0.18
N ASN A 220 -3.57 -16.16 -0.46
CA ASN A 220 -3.83 -14.72 -0.46
C ASN A 220 -3.62 -14.10 0.92
N TYR A 221 -4.06 -14.76 1.98
CA TYR A 221 -3.81 -14.31 3.36
C TYR A 221 -2.31 -14.19 3.66
N LEU A 222 -1.54 -15.23 3.32
CA LEU A 222 -0.08 -15.21 3.54
C LEU A 222 0.62 -14.13 2.74
N THR A 223 0.23 -13.96 1.46
CA THR A 223 0.83 -12.94 0.60
C THR A 223 0.41 -11.52 0.98
N ASN A 224 -0.78 -11.35 1.57
CA ASN A 224 -1.21 -10.07 2.10
C ASN A 224 -0.32 -9.57 3.24
N ALA A 225 0.24 -10.48 4.04
CA ALA A 225 1.15 -10.13 5.13
C ALA A 225 2.44 -9.41 4.68
N PHE A 226 2.81 -9.53 3.41
CA PHE A 226 3.93 -8.78 2.82
C PHE A 226 3.53 -7.95 1.58
N GLY A 227 2.22 -7.62 1.47
CA GLY A 227 1.70 -6.61 0.54
C GLY A 227 1.50 -7.08 -0.89
N GLN A 228 1.15 -8.36 -1.11
CA GLN A 228 0.98 -8.93 -2.44
C GLN A 228 -0.47 -9.41 -2.70
N PHE A 229 -1.48 -8.78 -2.05
CA PHE A 229 -2.87 -9.16 -2.26
C PHE A 229 -3.83 -7.97 -2.25
N ASP A 230 -4.07 -7.31 -1.10
CA ASP A 230 -4.89 -6.10 -1.06
C ASP A 230 -4.16 -4.95 -1.77
N ASN A 231 -4.90 -4.05 -2.41
CA ASN A 231 -4.34 -2.93 -3.17
C ASN A 231 -4.85 -1.62 -2.58
N TYR A 232 -3.98 -0.62 -2.51
CA TYR A 232 -4.25 0.67 -1.88
C TYR A 232 -3.96 1.84 -2.81
N THR A 233 -4.51 3.01 -2.50
CA THR A 233 -4.15 4.22 -3.25
C THR A 233 -2.77 4.74 -2.82
N PRO A 234 -2.06 5.46 -3.69
CA PRO A 234 -0.82 6.11 -3.31
C PRO A 234 -0.94 7.01 -2.07
N LEU A 235 -2.09 7.70 -1.91
CA LEU A 235 -2.33 8.53 -0.71
C LEU A 235 -2.48 7.70 0.57
N GLN A 236 -3.13 6.53 0.51
CA GLN A 236 -3.21 5.63 1.66
C GLN A 236 -1.85 5.09 2.09
N LEU A 237 -0.89 5.01 1.16
CA LEU A 237 0.47 4.52 1.43
C LEU A 237 1.41 5.63 1.96
N ALA A 238 1.04 6.90 1.82
CA ALA A 238 1.78 8.05 2.31
C ALA A 238 1.45 8.38 3.76
#